data_e5a9fe5c66340bd03d9ce4075c49ac1a
#
_entry.id   e5a9fe5c66340bd03d9ce4075c49ac1a
#
_cell.length_a   1.000
_cell.length_b   1.000
_cell.length_c   1.000
_cell.angle_alpha   90.00
_cell.angle_beta   90.00
_cell.angle_gamma   90.00
#
_symmetry.space_group_name_H-M   'P 1'
#
loop_
_entity.id
_entity.type
_entity.pdbx_description
1 polymer ?
#
loop_
_entity_poly.entity_id
_entity_poly.type
_entity_poly.pdbx_seq_one_letter_code
_entity_poly.pdbx_strand_id
1 'polypeptide(L)'
;MERTEGSAQPDGATASLSARSVRGPHRSPVVLAVGGSAGSLGPLLELVGSLPPDLPASVLVTVHLGDSGHSQLAGILARASTMPVAWAVHGEPLLASRVYVAPAGSHLLIRHGSVSLSGGPKVNRHRPSIDAMFVSAAEVAGGGAVVLVMSGVLDDGAVGAALVAGAGGHVLVQDPAEAEFPGMPAAALGAVPAATLLTRARAAATVTAAVTLAASRPRQTLNGHHPKTPTSKTTTSTTTTPEAAMSMPEGSIDYLSDDESRLTRLSCPDCGGSLAQVDLAQLSYFRCHVGHQFGPQALAAAQAEASESKLWSALAAIEEETAFQRYLGSRLPDDDLAAVAHRKLADDLAARAGQLREQVHAWAPVAVDSPQV
;
A
#
# COMPACT_ATOMS: atom_id res chain seq x y z
N MET A 1 8.79 56.94 -62.97
CA MET A 1 8.09 55.68 -63.15
C MET A 1 8.65 54.72 -62.15
N GLU A 2 7.87 54.36 -61.23
CA GLU A 2 7.81 53.21 -60.35
C GLU A 2 7.54 53.56 -58.90
N ARG A 3 6.46 53.02 -58.46
CA ARG A 3 5.83 53.30 -57.18
C ARG A 3 6.45 52.39 -56.11
N THR A 4 6.75 52.96 -54.98
CA THR A 4 7.06 52.22 -53.74
C THR A 4 5.82 52.11 -52.90
N GLU A 5 5.33 50.87 -52.77
CA GLU A 5 4.26 50.53 -51.82
C GLU A 5 4.85 50.34 -50.42
N GLY A 6 4.32 51.09 -49.46
CA GLY A 6 4.64 50.95 -48.06
C GLY A 6 3.79 49.83 -47.44
N SER A 7 4.41 48.83 -46.85
CA SER A 7 3.75 47.83 -46.00
C SER A 7 3.72 48.30 -44.54
N ALA A 8 2.52 48.54 -44.06
CA ALA A 8 2.26 48.78 -42.63
C ALA A 8 2.33 47.46 -41.86
N GLN A 9 3.16 47.40 -40.85
CA GLN A 9 3.10 46.36 -39.80
C GLN A 9 2.02 46.68 -38.82
N PRO A 10 1.20 45.70 -38.38
CA PRO A 10 0.31 45.90 -37.23
C PRO A 10 1.05 45.68 -35.90
N ASP A 11 0.96 46.64 -35.02
CA ASP A 11 1.39 46.57 -33.63
C ASP A 11 0.70 45.40 -32.90
N GLY A 12 1.48 44.38 -32.59
CA GLY A 12 1.07 43.27 -31.73
C GLY A 12 1.17 43.64 -30.27
N ALA A 13 0.08 44.10 -29.69
CA ALA A 13 -0.05 44.25 -28.24
C ALA A 13 -0.04 42.85 -27.59
N THR A 14 1.11 42.42 -27.12
CA THR A 14 1.25 41.26 -26.20
C THR A 14 0.67 41.63 -24.86
N ALA A 15 -0.58 41.24 -24.63
CA ALA A 15 -1.19 41.27 -23.30
C ALA A 15 -0.52 40.15 -22.46
N SER A 16 0.45 40.57 -21.67
CA SER A 16 1.03 39.79 -20.58
C SER A 16 -0.07 39.49 -19.55
N LEU A 17 -0.67 38.28 -19.63
CA LEU A 17 -1.49 37.73 -18.55
C LEU A 17 -0.56 37.37 -17.39
N SER A 18 -0.28 38.35 -16.56
CA SER A 18 0.29 38.15 -15.23
C SER A 18 -0.68 37.33 -14.41
N ALA A 19 -0.43 36.01 -14.33
CA ALA A 19 -1.09 35.12 -13.40
C ALA A 19 -0.73 35.56 -11.97
N ARG A 20 -1.52 36.45 -11.40
CA ARG A 20 -1.51 36.73 -9.96
C ARG A 20 -1.94 35.45 -9.25
N SER A 21 -0.94 34.70 -8.79
CA SER A 21 -1.12 33.64 -7.78
C SER A 21 -1.72 34.27 -6.53
N VAL A 22 -3.04 34.24 -6.43
CA VAL A 22 -3.73 34.55 -5.16
C VAL A 22 -3.49 33.33 -4.27
N ARG A 23 -2.37 33.30 -3.56
CA ARG A 23 -2.16 32.40 -2.42
C ARG A 23 -3.05 32.85 -1.28
N GLY A 24 -4.31 32.46 -1.30
CA GLY A 24 -5.13 32.46 -0.10
C GLY A 24 -4.58 31.44 0.90
N PRO A 25 -4.92 31.50 2.20
CA PRO A 25 -4.46 30.52 3.17
C PRO A 25 -4.82 29.13 2.66
N HIS A 26 -3.80 28.27 2.46
CA HIS A 26 -3.96 26.90 1.97
C HIS A 26 -4.78 26.14 3.00
N ARG A 27 -6.06 25.99 2.73
CA ARG A 27 -6.93 25.10 3.50
C ARG A 27 -6.53 23.68 3.17
N SER A 28 -6.21 22.86 4.18
CA SER A 28 -6.01 21.43 3.98
C SER A 28 -7.23 20.83 3.27
N PRO A 29 -7.07 20.06 2.21
CA PRO A 29 -8.21 19.48 1.49
C PRO A 29 -8.98 18.53 2.39
N VAL A 30 -10.30 18.43 2.21
CA VAL A 30 -11.05 17.27 2.71
C VAL A 30 -10.80 16.13 1.74
N VAL A 31 -10.41 14.99 2.27
CA VAL A 31 -10.05 13.81 1.50
C VAL A 31 -10.93 12.64 1.92
N LEU A 32 -11.59 12.04 0.96
CA LEU A 32 -12.22 10.73 1.10
C LEU A 32 -11.31 9.70 0.42
N ALA A 33 -10.67 8.85 1.20
CA ALA A 33 -9.84 7.76 0.66
C ALA A 33 -10.55 6.42 0.86
N VAL A 34 -10.78 5.70 -0.24
CA VAL A 34 -11.51 4.43 -0.26
C VAL A 34 -10.56 3.31 -0.65
N GLY A 35 -10.44 2.31 0.22
CA GLY A 35 -9.62 1.13 0.02
C GLY A 35 -10.44 -0.14 -0.09
N GLY A 36 -10.14 -0.99 -1.07
CA GLY A 36 -10.81 -2.27 -1.25
C GLY A 36 -9.96 -3.31 -1.97
N SER A 37 -10.39 -4.56 -1.91
CA SER A 37 -9.75 -5.68 -2.57
C SER A 37 -10.80 -6.65 -3.12
N ALA A 38 -10.63 -7.94 -2.95
CA ALA A 38 -11.60 -8.96 -3.34
C ALA A 38 -13.01 -8.61 -2.83
N GLY A 39 -14.04 -8.76 -3.66
CA GLY A 39 -15.44 -8.49 -3.31
C GLY A 39 -15.83 -7.02 -3.16
N SER A 40 -14.89 -6.07 -3.30
CA SER A 40 -15.19 -4.65 -3.09
C SER A 40 -15.80 -3.93 -4.30
N LEU A 41 -15.63 -4.44 -5.53
CA LEU A 41 -15.97 -3.72 -6.75
C LEU A 41 -17.46 -3.36 -6.84
N GLY A 42 -18.35 -4.31 -6.59
CA GLY A 42 -19.81 -4.08 -6.63
C GLY A 42 -20.25 -2.99 -5.64
N PRO A 43 -19.97 -3.14 -4.34
CA PRO A 43 -20.26 -2.11 -3.35
C PRO A 43 -19.60 -0.75 -3.64
N LEU A 44 -18.40 -0.73 -4.20
CA LEU A 44 -17.71 0.51 -4.60
C LEU A 44 -18.45 1.23 -5.74
N LEU A 45 -18.91 0.49 -6.74
CA LEU A 45 -19.69 1.06 -7.86
C LEU A 45 -21.01 1.68 -7.38
N GLU A 46 -21.70 1.00 -6.48
CA GLU A 46 -22.95 1.51 -5.87
C GLU A 46 -22.68 2.77 -5.05
N LEU A 47 -21.62 2.76 -4.25
CA LEU A 47 -21.22 3.91 -3.45
C LEU A 47 -20.92 5.11 -4.34
N VAL A 48 -20.00 4.97 -5.30
CA VAL A 48 -19.55 6.07 -6.16
C VAL A 48 -20.69 6.62 -7.03
N GLY A 49 -21.62 5.75 -7.47
CA GLY A 49 -22.81 6.15 -8.19
C GLY A 49 -23.87 6.87 -7.36
N SER A 50 -23.80 6.74 -6.04
CA SER A 50 -24.77 7.33 -5.10
C SER A 50 -24.23 8.56 -4.35
N LEU A 51 -22.94 8.88 -4.50
CA LEU A 51 -22.36 10.09 -3.90
C LEU A 51 -22.85 11.35 -4.65
N PRO A 52 -23.07 12.48 -3.95
CA PRO A 52 -23.49 13.71 -4.57
C PRO A 52 -22.40 14.28 -5.52
N PRO A 53 -22.80 14.88 -6.67
CA PRO A 53 -21.84 15.41 -7.65
C PRO A 53 -21.01 16.59 -7.15
N ASP A 54 -21.45 17.25 -6.07
CA ASP A 54 -20.83 18.39 -5.43
C ASP A 54 -20.21 18.05 -4.08
N LEU A 55 -19.83 16.77 -3.86
CA LEU A 55 -19.19 16.30 -2.62
C LEU A 55 -17.99 17.18 -2.28
N PRO A 56 -17.92 17.81 -1.09
CA PRO A 56 -16.84 18.76 -0.75
C PRO A 56 -15.53 18.06 -0.35
N ALA A 57 -15.14 17.02 -1.08
CA ALA A 57 -13.92 16.23 -0.87
C ALA A 57 -13.30 15.80 -2.19
N SER A 58 -11.98 15.62 -2.19
CA SER A 58 -11.26 14.86 -3.20
C SER A 58 -11.40 13.38 -2.86
N VAL A 59 -11.85 12.55 -3.81
CA VAL A 59 -12.05 11.12 -3.60
C VAL A 59 -10.87 10.35 -4.19
N LEU A 60 -10.14 9.61 -3.36
CA LEU A 60 -9.05 8.73 -3.77
C LEU A 60 -9.49 7.28 -3.64
N VAL A 61 -9.24 6.48 -4.67
CA VAL A 61 -9.65 5.06 -4.71
C VAL A 61 -8.43 4.18 -4.96
N THR A 62 -8.19 3.25 -4.06
CA THR A 62 -7.22 2.17 -4.21
C THR A 62 -7.94 0.83 -4.13
N VAL A 63 -7.85 0.04 -5.18
CA VAL A 63 -8.33 -1.35 -5.22
C VAL A 63 -7.16 -2.23 -5.61
N HIS A 64 -6.93 -3.33 -4.88
CA HIS A 64 -5.95 -4.31 -5.27
C HIS A 64 -6.42 -5.02 -6.53
N LEU A 65 -5.79 -4.66 -7.63
CA LEU A 65 -5.98 -5.31 -8.92
C LEU A 65 -4.77 -6.20 -9.15
N GLY A 66 -4.99 -7.38 -9.70
CA GLY A 66 -3.87 -8.26 -10.09
C GLY A 66 -2.90 -7.54 -11.04
N ASP A 67 -1.67 -8.04 -11.15
CA ASP A 67 -0.58 -7.44 -11.93
C ASP A 67 -0.83 -7.33 -13.45
N SER A 68 -2.03 -7.66 -13.94
CA SER A 68 -2.44 -7.49 -15.34
C SER A 68 -2.60 -6.00 -15.67
N GLY A 69 -1.60 -5.44 -16.30
CA GLY A 69 -1.41 -4.00 -16.58
C GLY A 69 -2.48 -3.26 -17.39
N HIS A 70 -3.67 -3.82 -17.59
CA HIS A 70 -4.77 -3.24 -18.36
C HIS A 70 -6.05 -3.19 -17.53
N SER A 71 -6.00 -2.59 -16.35
CA SER A 71 -7.21 -2.39 -15.56
C SER A 71 -8.14 -1.37 -16.23
N GLN A 72 -9.43 -1.70 -16.29
CA GLN A 72 -10.48 -0.80 -16.76
C GLN A 72 -11.20 -0.08 -15.60
N LEU A 73 -10.68 -0.17 -14.38
CA LEU A 73 -11.35 0.30 -13.16
C LEU A 73 -11.80 1.75 -13.28
N ALA A 74 -10.93 2.67 -13.70
CA ALA A 74 -11.30 4.07 -13.83
C ALA A 74 -12.46 4.28 -14.82
N GLY A 75 -12.44 3.57 -15.96
CA GLY A 75 -13.52 3.62 -16.94
C GLY A 75 -14.84 3.00 -16.43
N ILE A 76 -14.75 1.94 -15.63
CA ILE A 76 -15.92 1.31 -14.99
C ILE A 76 -16.54 2.26 -13.96
N LEU A 77 -15.71 2.84 -13.09
CA LEU A 77 -16.16 3.82 -12.09
C LEU A 77 -16.72 5.10 -12.75
N ALA A 78 -16.12 5.57 -13.85
CA ALA A 78 -16.61 6.75 -14.57
C ALA A 78 -18.02 6.58 -15.12
N ARG A 79 -18.41 5.35 -15.52
CA ARG A 79 -19.77 5.07 -15.98
C ARG A 79 -20.80 5.04 -14.86
N ALA A 80 -20.38 4.74 -13.64
CA ALA A 80 -21.26 4.70 -12.47
C ALA A 80 -21.34 6.04 -11.74
N SER A 81 -20.28 6.85 -11.77
CA SER A 81 -20.12 8.06 -10.96
C SER A 81 -20.84 9.27 -11.55
N THR A 82 -21.38 10.11 -10.68
CA THR A 82 -21.87 11.47 -11.00
C THR A 82 -20.74 12.51 -11.02
N MET A 83 -19.57 12.18 -10.46
CA MET A 83 -18.38 13.02 -10.42
C MET A 83 -17.40 12.60 -11.54
N PRO A 84 -16.51 13.51 -12.01
CA PRO A 84 -15.43 13.14 -12.91
C PRO A 84 -14.51 12.10 -12.27
N VAL A 85 -14.21 11.01 -12.99
CA VAL A 85 -13.31 9.92 -12.57
C VAL A 85 -12.19 9.80 -13.58
N ALA A 86 -10.95 9.71 -13.09
CA ALA A 86 -9.79 9.44 -13.93
C ALA A 86 -8.72 8.64 -13.16
N TRP A 87 -7.80 8.03 -13.89
CA TRP A 87 -6.54 7.58 -13.30
C TRP A 87 -5.82 8.77 -12.71
N ALA A 88 -5.28 8.59 -11.51
CA ALA A 88 -4.48 9.61 -10.84
C ALA A 88 -3.21 9.90 -11.63
N VAL A 89 -2.86 11.18 -11.78
CA VAL A 89 -1.66 11.65 -12.48
C VAL A 89 -0.73 12.34 -11.47
N HIS A 90 0.56 11.99 -11.50
CA HIS A 90 1.54 12.58 -10.59
C HIS A 90 1.60 14.11 -10.74
N GLY A 91 1.54 14.82 -9.62
CA GLY A 91 1.61 16.29 -9.56
C GLY A 91 0.28 17.01 -9.83
N GLU A 92 -0.80 16.32 -10.25
CA GLU A 92 -2.08 17.00 -10.43
C GLU A 92 -2.66 17.49 -9.09
N PRO A 93 -3.32 18.67 -9.06
CA PRO A 93 -3.91 19.20 -7.85
C PRO A 93 -5.11 18.37 -7.41
N LEU A 94 -5.30 18.22 -6.09
CA LEU A 94 -6.50 17.61 -5.52
C LEU A 94 -7.67 18.59 -5.61
N LEU A 95 -8.67 18.24 -6.40
CA LEU A 95 -9.91 19.00 -6.58
C LEU A 95 -11.05 18.30 -5.85
N ALA A 96 -11.90 19.08 -5.18
CA ALA A 96 -13.15 18.55 -4.65
C ALA A 96 -14.06 18.04 -5.78
N SER A 97 -14.96 17.13 -5.43
CA SER A 97 -15.92 16.55 -6.38
C SER A 97 -15.24 15.84 -7.56
N ARG A 98 -14.10 15.22 -7.34
CA ARG A 98 -13.37 14.43 -8.34
C ARG A 98 -12.84 13.13 -7.73
N VAL A 99 -12.88 12.05 -8.51
CA VAL A 99 -12.40 10.72 -8.13
C VAL A 99 -11.07 10.43 -8.84
N TYR A 100 -10.04 10.13 -8.04
CA TYR A 100 -8.70 9.76 -8.48
C TYR A 100 -8.49 8.27 -8.21
N VAL A 101 -8.24 7.49 -9.24
CA VAL A 101 -8.05 6.04 -9.14
C VAL A 101 -6.58 5.71 -9.18
N ALA A 102 -6.11 4.91 -8.24
CA ALA A 102 -4.71 4.48 -8.17
C ALA A 102 -4.33 3.61 -9.38
N PRO A 103 -3.32 3.99 -10.18
CA PRO A 103 -2.83 3.15 -11.26
C PRO A 103 -2.07 1.93 -10.72
N ALA A 104 -2.12 0.81 -11.44
CA ALA A 104 -1.34 -0.38 -11.11
C ALA A 104 0.17 -0.05 -11.06
N GLY A 105 0.89 -0.69 -10.14
CA GLY A 105 2.34 -0.53 -10.02
C GLY A 105 2.81 0.76 -9.34
N SER A 106 1.90 1.64 -8.87
CA SER A 106 2.25 2.87 -8.15
C SER A 106 1.37 3.06 -6.93
N HIS A 107 1.94 3.47 -5.80
CA HIS A 107 1.17 3.93 -4.67
C HIS A 107 0.54 5.29 -4.98
N LEU A 108 -0.74 5.45 -4.69
CA LEU A 108 -1.46 6.72 -4.74
C LEU A 108 -1.34 7.42 -3.40
N LEU A 109 -0.62 8.51 -3.37
CA LEU A 109 -0.34 9.31 -2.18
C LEU A 109 -0.80 10.75 -2.38
N ILE A 110 -0.86 11.48 -1.26
CA ILE A 110 -1.09 12.92 -1.25
C ILE A 110 0.16 13.61 -0.73
N ARG A 111 0.63 14.63 -1.45
CA ARG A 111 1.72 15.49 -0.98
C ARG A 111 1.43 16.94 -1.36
N HIS A 112 1.54 17.84 -0.40
CA HIS A 112 1.36 19.30 -0.61
C HIS A 112 0.05 19.67 -1.35
N GLY A 113 -1.04 18.95 -1.09
CA GLY A 113 -2.33 19.22 -1.75
C GLY A 113 -2.44 18.72 -3.20
N SER A 114 -1.52 17.90 -3.64
CA SER A 114 -1.48 17.28 -4.96
C SER A 114 -1.35 15.77 -4.89
N VAL A 115 -1.74 15.09 -5.97
CA VAL A 115 -1.49 13.66 -6.15
C VAL A 115 0.01 13.39 -6.24
N SER A 116 0.48 12.37 -5.55
CA SER A 116 1.84 11.84 -5.67
C SER A 116 1.79 10.36 -5.98
N LEU A 117 2.33 9.95 -7.11
CA LEU A 117 2.49 8.53 -7.44
C LEU A 117 3.89 8.09 -7.06
N SER A 118 4.01 6.97 -6.34
CA SER A 118 5.28 6.43 -5.89
C SER A 118 5.47 4.99 -6.35
N GLY A 119 6.63 4.71 -6.96
CA GLY A 119 7.11 3.36 -7.27
C GLY A 119 7.88 2.70 -6.12
N GLY A 120 7.78 3.24 -4.89
CA GLY A 120 8.46 2.73 -3.70
C GLY A 120 8.17 1.24 -3.40
N PRO A 121 8.80 0.69 -2.35
CA PRO A 121 8.61 -0.70 -1.94
C PRO A 121 7.14 -1.05 -1.73
N LYS A 122 6.77 -2.32 -1.98
CA LYS A 122 5.41 -2.81 -1.72
C LYS A 122 5.09 -2.72 -0.21
N VAL A 123 3.85 -2.36 0.10
CA VAL A 123 3.30 -2.37 1.45
C VAL A 123 2.20 -3.42 1.48
N ASN A 124 2.22 -4.33 2.45
CA ASN A 124 1.34 -5.51 2.51
C ASN A 124 1.34 -6.32 1.20
N ARG A 125 2.51 -6.37 0.53
CA ARG A 125 2.72 -7.00 -0.79
C ARG A 125 2.00 -6.34 -1.96
N HIS A 126 1.32 -5.23 -1.75
CA HIS A 126 0.55 -4.51 -2.78
C HIS A 126 1.22 -3.20 -3.20
N ARG A 127 1.06 -2.86 -4.46
CA ARG A 127 1.33 -1.56 -5.03
C ARG A 127 0.38 -1.34 -6.23
N PRO A 128 -0.70 -0.53 -6.02
CA PRO A 128 -0.97 0.34 -4.87
C PRO A 128 -1.30 -0.40 -3.58
N SER A 129 -1.00 0.23 -2.41
CA SER A 129 -1.44 -0.19 -1.08
C SER A 129 -2.43 0.82 -0.50
N ILE A 130 -3.38 0.32 0.26
CA ILE A 130 -4.40 1.10 0.95
C ILE A 130 -3.79 1.83 2.13
N ASP A 131 -2.96 1.14 2.94
CA ASP A 131 -2.26 1.75 4.06
C ASP A 131 -1.43 2.96 3.62
N ALA A 132 -0.67 2.83 2.53
CA ALA A 132 0.13 3.93 1.98
C ALA A 132 -0.72 5.16 1.65
N MET A 133 -1.87 4.97 1.02
CA MET A 133 -2.80 6.04 0.70
C MET A 133 -3.38 6.68 1.98
N PHE A 134 -3.84 5.88 2.94
CA PHE A 134 -4.46 6.38 4.17
C PHE A 134 -3.47 7.15 5.03
N VAL A 135 -2.22 6.68 5.14
CA VAL A 135 -1.16 7.38 5.87
C VAL A 135 -0.92 8.76 5.27
N SER A 136 -0.76 8.85 3.96
CA SER A 136 -0.59 10.15 3.30
C SER A 136 -1.80 11.07 3.48
N ALA A 137 -3.02 10.50 3.58
CA ALA A 137 -4.23 11.27 3.89
C ALA A 137 -4.21 11.78 5.34
N ALA A 138 -3.78 10.96 6.30
CA ALA A 138 -3.63 11.37 7.70
C ALA A 138 -2.63 12.53 7.85
N GLU A 139 -1.47 12.43 7.19
CA GLU A 139 -0.41 13.44 7.24
C GLU A 139 -0.85 14.78 6.65
N VAL A 140 -1.54 14.77 5.51
CA VAL A 140 -1.87 15.99 4.78
C VAL A 140 -3.20 16.60 5.21
N ALA A 141 -4.20 15.78 5.45
CA ALA A 141 -5.55 16.25 5.77
C ALA A 141 -5.88 16.21 7.27
N GLY A 142 -5.16 15.42 8.08
CA GLY A 142 -5.41 15.31 9.52
C GLY A 142 -6.89 15.05 9.83
N GLY A 143 -7.53 15.90 10.61
CA GLY A 143 -8.97 15.84 10.90
C GLY A 143 -9.90 15.99 9.69
N GLY A 144 -9.37 16.40 8.52
CA GLY A 144 -10.07 16.43 7.24
C GLY A 144 -10.02 15.12 6.45
N ALA A 145 -9.33 14.11 6.96
CA ALA A 145 -9.28 12.79 6.35
C ALA A 145 -10.52 11.97 6.74
N VAL A 146 -11.18 11.41 5.74
CA VAL A 146 -12.22 10.39 5.87
C VAL A 146 -11.74 9.17 5.12
N VAL A 147 -11.63 8.03 5.77
CA VAL A 147 -11.19 6.79 5.12
C VAL A 147 -12.27 5.72 5.21
N LEU A 148 -12.36 4.90 4.18
CA LEU A 148 -13.28 3.78 4.10
C LEU A 148 -12.52 2.51 3.74
N VAL A 149 -12.57 1.51 4.62
CA VAL A 149 -12.09 0.15 4.36
C VAL A 149 -13.26 -0.71 3.90
N MET A 150 -13.13 -1.29 2.71
CA MET A 150 -14.13 -2.18 2.10
C MET A 150 -13.65 -3.63 2.10
N SER A 151 -14.48 -4.53 1.60
CA SER A 151 -14.21 -5.97 1.43
C SER A 151 -12.80 -6.24 0.90
N GLY A 152 -12.15 -7.23 1.49
CA GLY A 152 -10.82 -7.72 1.11
C GLY A 152 -10.27 -8.71 2.14
N VAL A 153 -9.24 -9.44 1.74
CA VAL A 153 -8.53 -10.39 2.61
C VAL A 153 -7.37 -9.70 3.32
N LEU A 154 -6.90 -10.31 4.44
CA LEU A 154 -5.80 -9.82 5.26
C LEU A 154 -6.10 -8.46 5.95
N ASP A 155 -5.14 -7.54 6.00
CA ASP A 155 -5.15 -6.39 6.89
C ASP A 155 -4.69 -5.05 6.27
N ASP A 156 -4.56 -4.96 4.93
CA ASP A 156 -4.17 -3.67 4.30
C ASP A 156 -5.27 -2.62 4.52
N GLY A 157 -4.85 -1.45 4.99
CA GLY A 157 -5.70 -0.34 5.38
C GLY A 157 -5.95 -0.23 6.90
N ALA A 158 -5.61 -1.26 7.69
CA ALA A 158 -5.81 -1.24 9.14
C ALA A 158 -4.86 -0.28 9.86
N VAL A 159 -3.57 -0.28 9.48
CA VAL A 159 -2.55 0.61 10.03
C VAL A 159 -2.85 2.07 9.65
N GLY A 160 -3.14 2.31 8.38
CA GLY A 160 -3.49 3.64 7.90
C GLY A 160 -4.77 4.18 8.54
N ALA A 161 -5.79 3.33 8.76
CA ALA A 161 -7.01 3.70 9.46
C ALA A 161 -6.72 4.13 10.91
N ALA A 162 -5.85 3.41 11.64
CA ALA A 162 -5.45 3.79 12.98
C ALA A 162 -4.74 5.15 13.03
N LEU A 163 -3.86 5.42 12.05
CA LEU A 163 -3.18 6.72 11.94
C LEU A 163 -4.15 7.85 11.60
N VAL A 164 -5.13 7.61 10.74
CA VAL A 164 -6.19 8.59 10.45
C VAL A 164 -7.01 8.89 11.70
N ALA A 165 -7.40 7.87 12.46
CA ALA A 165 -8.11 8.06 13.74
C ALA A 165 -7.26 8.86 14.73
N GLY A 166 -5.96 8.54 14.87
CA GLY A 166 -5.00 9.27 15.71
C GLY A 166 -4.82 10.73 15.29
N ALA A 167 -4.92 11.04 14.00
CA ALA A 167 -4.89 12.39 13.46
C ALA A 167 -6.23 13.15 13.59
N GLY A 168 -7.24 12.54 14.23
CA GLY A 168 -8.58 13.11 14.40
C GLY A 168 -9.47 13.03 13.18
N GLY A 169 -9.11 12.24 12.18
CA GLY A 169 -9.92 11.94 11.00
C GLY A 169 -11.05 10.94 11.30
N HIS A 170 -11.84 10.63 10.28
CA HIS A 170 -12.98 9.72 10.38
C HIS A 170 -12.66 8.39 9.71
N VAL A 171 -12.91 7.29 10.42
CA VAL A 171 -12.74 5.93 9.90
C VAL A 171 -14.10 5.30 9.70
N LEU A 172 -14.37 4.88 8.47
CA LEU A 172 -15.54 4.13 8.08
C LEU A 172 -15.10 2.73 7.67
N VAL A 173 -15.87 1.72 8.03
CA VAL A 173 -15.58 0.33 7.71
C VAL A 173 -16.84 -0.34 7.18
N GLN A 174 -16.76 -0.98 6.03
CA GLN A 174 -17.84 -1.81 5.53
C GLN A 174 -18.20 -2.86 6.57
N ASP A 175 -19.49 -3.05 6.86
CA ASP A 175 -19.94 -4.06 7.81
C ASP A 175 -19.37 -5.44 7.40
N PRO A 176 -18.57 -6.10 8.27
CA PRO A 176 -18.03 -7.41 7.97
C PRO A 176 -19.11 -8.46 7.65
N ALA A 177 -20.33 -8.29 8.20
CA ALA A 177 -21.45 -9.19 7.93
C ALA A 177 -22.01 -9.06 6.50
N GLU A 178 -21.77 -7.91 5.84
CA GLU A 178 -22.16 -7.65 4.46
C GLU A 178 -20.98 -7.75 3.46
N ALA A 179 -19.75 -7.87 3.97
CA ALA A 179 -18.55 -7.97 3.15
C ALA A 179 -18.37 -9.39 2.62
N GLU A 180 -18.16 -9.54 1.30
CA GLU A 180 -17.85 -10.85 0.71
C GLU A 180 -16.57 -11.47 1.30
N PHE A 181 -15.56 -10.61 1.57
CA PHE A 181 -14.33 -10.97 2.26
C PHE A 181 -14.15 -10.05 3.48
N PRO A 182 -14.46 -10.52 4.69
CA PRO A 182 -14.50 -9.67 5.89
C PRO A 182 -13.11 -9.35 6.48
N GLY A 183 -12.00 -9.93 5.98
CA GLY A 183 -10.67 -9.83 6.59
C GLY A 183 -10.21 -8.38 6.80
N MET A 184 -10.16 -7.56 5.75
CA MET A 184 -9.77 -6.16 5.85
C MET A 184 -10.73 -5.33 6.72
N PRO A 185 -12.08 -5.43 6.58
CA PRO A 185 -13.00 -4.79 7.49
C PRO A 185 -12.79 -5.17 8.96
N ALA A 186 -12.63 -6.46 9.26
CA ALA A 186 -12.41 -6.94 10.63
C ALA A 186 -11.07 -6.43 11.20
N ALA A 187 -9.99 -6.45 10.41
CA ALA A 187 -8.70 -5.91 10.80
C ALA A 187 -8.76 -4.41 11.11
N ALA A 188 -9.47 -3.64 10.28
CA ALA A 188 -9.65 -2.20 10.49
C ALA A 188 -10.48 -1.90 11.74
N LEU A 189 -11.52 -2.69 12.02
CA LEU A 189 -12.29 -2.59 13.27
C LEU A 189 -11.46 -2.97 14.50
N GLY A 190 -10.62 -4.01 14.41
CA GLY A 190 -9.68 -4.37 15.47
C GLY A 190 -8.68 -3.24 15.76
N ALA A 191 -8.23 -2.54 14.71
CA ALA A 191 -7.33 -1.40 14.81
C ALA A 191 -8.01 -0.13 15.36
N VAL A 192 -9.28 0.09 14.99
CA VAL A 192 -10.07 1.28 15.35
C VAL A 192 -11.46 0.82 15.80
N PRO A 193 -11.62 0.37 17.06
CA PRO A 193 -12.93 -0.11 17.56
C PRO A 193 -14.04 0.94 17.51
N ALA A 194 -13.68 2.23 17.49
CA ALA A 194 -14.60 3.35 17.38
C ALA A 194 -14.96 3.71 15.92
N ALA A 195 -14.52 2.93 14.93
CA ALA A 195 -14.86 3.17 13.54
C ALA A 195 -16.37 3.08 13.29
N THR A 196 -16.86 3.88 12.36
CA THR A 196 -18.28 3.83 11.98
C THR A 196 -18.52 2.69 11.00
N LEU A 197 -19.39 1.76 11.38
CA LEU A 197 -19.84 0.69 10.49
C LEU A 197 -20.69 1.24 9.36
N LEU A 198 -20.40 0.78 8.15
CA LEU A 198 -21.04 1.19 6.91
C LEU A 198 -21.83 0.01 6.34
N THR A 199 -23.15 0.04 6.50
CA THR A 199 -24.03 -0.90 5.80
C THR A 199 -24.30 -0.43 4.38
N ARG A 200 -24.51 -1.36 3.44
CA ARG A 200 -24.79 -1.09 2.02
C ARG A 200 -25.93 -0.09 1.85
N ALA A 201 -27.04 -0.29 2.59
CA ALA A 201 -28.22 0.54 2.50
C ALA A 201 -27.99 2.02 2.89
N ARG A 202 -26.99 2.31 3.73
CA ARG A 202 -26.70 3.65 4.24
C ARG A 202 -25.36 4.21 3.77
N ALA A 203 -24.64 3.50 2.90
CA ALA A 203 -23.27 3.80 2.53
C ALA A 203 -23.09 5.25 2.08
N ALA A 204 -23.80 5.69 1.05
CA ALA A 204 -23.66 7.04 0.51
C ALA A 204 -24.03 8.13 1.53
N ALA A 205 -25.10 7.93 2.31
CA ALA A 205 -25.53 8.89 3.33
C ALA A 205 -24.49 9.01 4.44
N THR A 206 -23.95 7.89 4.93
CA THR A 206 -22.95 7.87 6.00
C THR A 206 -21.63 8.52 5.54
N VAL A 207 -21.15 8.18 4.34
CA VAL A 207 -19.95 8.79 3.76
C VAL A 207 -20.15 10.30 3.57
N THR A 208 -21.29 10.73 3.00
CA THR A 208 -21.59 12.16 2.79
C THR A 208 -21.63 12.91 4.12
N ALA A 209 -22.23 12.33 5.16
CA ALA A 209 -22.28 12.94 6.49
C ALA A 209 -20.87 13.08 7.09
N ALA A 210 -20.03 12.05 7.01
CA ALA A 210 -18.65 12.08 7.50
C ALA A 210 -17.81 13.16 6.77
N VAL A 211 -17.92 13.24 5.45
CA VAL A 211 -17.23 14.25 4.63
C VAL A 211 -17.72 15.67 4.98
N THR A 212 -19.02 15.86 5.13
CA THR A 212 -19.60 17.16 5.50
C THR A 212 -19.13 17.59 6.90
N LEU A 213 -19.10 16.64 7.84
CA LEU A 213 -18.57 16.90 9.19
C LEU A 213 -17.08 17.27 9.15
N ALA A 214 -16.26 16.54 8.38
CA ALA A 214 -14.86 16.87 8.19
C ALA A 214 -14.65 18.25 7.53
N ALA A 215 -15.51 18.62 6.59
CA ALA A 215 -15.47 19.93 5.91
C ALA A 215 -15.87 21.10 6.83
N SER A 216 -16.73 20.86 7.81
CA SER A 216 -17.20 21.90 8.75
C SER A 216 -16.23 22.19 9.91
N ARG A 217 -15.26 21.30 10.17
CA ARG A 217 -14.27 21.49 11.25
C ARG A 217 -13.34 22.69 10.96
N PRO A 218 -13.02 23.51 11.98
CA PRO A 218 -11.97 24.52 11.86
C PRO A 218 -10.65 23.79 11.53
N ARG A 219 -10.08 24.09 10.37
CA ARG A 219 -8.85 23.42 9.92
C ARG A 219 -7.67 24.01 10.65
N GLN A 220 -7.00 23.21 11.46
CA GLN A 220 -5.71 23.57 12.03
C GLN A 220 -4.70 23.63 10.87
N THR A 221 -4.04 24.76 10.71
CA THR A 221 -2.84 24.85 9.87
C THR A 221 -1.80 23.93 10.51
N LEU A 222 -1.48 22.83 9.85
CA LEU A 222 -0.35 21.99 10.24
C LEU A 222 0.93 22.80 9.97
N ASN A 223 1.31 23.66 10.93
CA ASN A 223 2.67 24.15 11.04
C ASN A 223 3.51 22.94 11.43
N GLY A 224 4.38 22.50 10.53
CA GLY A 224 5.37 21.43 10.64
C GLY A 224 5.83 20.97 12.02
N HIS A 225 4.93 20.47 12.83
CA HIS A 225 5.23 19.82 14.10
C HIS A 225 4.77 18.36 13.98
N HIS A 226 5.74 17.48 13.81
CA HIS A 226 5.54 16.09 14.23
C HIS A 226 5.03 16.08 15.67
N PRO A 227 4.02 15.27 16.02
CA PRO A 227 3.61 15.12 17.40
C PRO A 227 4.80 14.64 18.22
N LYS A 228 5.35 15.53 19.06
CA LYS A 228 6.35 15.14 20.05
C LYS A 228 5.64 14.30 21.09
N THR A 229 5.95 13.02 21.15
CA THR A 229 5.59 12.15 22.26
C THR A 229 6.10 12.74 23.58
N PRO A 230 5.39 12.59 24.71
CA PRO A 230 5.81 13.15 25.99
C PRO A 230 7.15 12.50 26.41
N THR A 231 8.17 13.34 26.54
CA THR A 231 9.48 12.96 27.02
C THR A 231 9.41 12.48 28.46
N SER A 232 9.62 11.19 28.70
CA SER A 232 10.09 10.71 29.99
C SER A 232 11.59 11.00 30.09
N LYS A 233 11.96 11.88 31.00
CA LYS A 233 13.35 12.16 31.35
C LYS A 233 13.98 10.93 31.99
N THR A 234 15.01 10.36 31.40
CA THR A 234 16.03 9.61 32.13
C THR A 234 17.40 9.89 31.51
N THR A 235 18.31 10.18 32.43
CA THR A 235 19.62 10.81 32.32
C THR A 235 20.69 9.83 31.83
N THR A 236 21.60 10.35 30.97
CA THR A 236 23.07 10.13 30.89
C THR A 236 23.61 8.73 30.53
N SER A 237 24.33 8.53 29.46
CA SER A 237 25.76 8.90 29.25
C SER A 237 26.28 8.43 27.87
N THR A 238 26.91 9.36 27.20
CA THR A 238 28.07 9.32 26.28
C THR A 238 28.56 7.96 25.73
N THR A 239 28.55 7.79 24.40
CA THR A 239 29.78 7.76 23.60
C THR A 239 29.43 7.81 22.11
N THR A 240 30.07 8.70 21.42
CA THR A 240 29.91 9.17 20.05
C THR A 240 30.50 8.18 19.05
N THR A 241 29.74 7.84 18.01
CA THR A 241 30.25 7.67 16.64
C THR A 241 29.18 8.22 15.69
N PRO A 242 29.48 9.08 14.72
CA PRO A 242 28.49 9.57 13.77
C PRO A 242 28.26 8.48 12.71
N GLU A 243 27.26 7.67 12.93
CA GLU A 243 26.73 6.80 11.91
C GLU A 243 25.98 7.68 10.89
N ALA A 244 26.46 7.65 9.67
CA ALA A 244 25.89 8.40 8.56
C ALA A 244 24.41 8.06 8.45
N ALA A 245 23.55 9.03 8.70
CA ALA A 245 22.13 8.96 8.40
C ALA A 245 22.00 8.65 6.91
N MET A 246 21.73 7.40 6.57
CA MET A 246 21.38 7.00 5.21
C MET A 246 20.04 7.67 4.88
N SER A 247 20.11 8.74 4.10
CA SER A 247 18.97 9.37 3.48
C SER A 247 18.17 8.32 2.71
N MET A 248 16.94 8.06 3.14
CA MET A 248 16.04 7.15 2.46
C MET A 248 15.74 7.66 1.04
N PRO A 249 15.63 6.76 0.03
CA PRO A 249 15.33 7.17 -1.33
C PRO A 249 14.02 7.98 -1.41
N GLU A 250 14.00 9.01 -2.24
CA GLU A 250 12.79 9.79 -2.52
C GLU A 250 11.64 8.85 -2.96
N GLY A 251 10.55 8.83 -2.20
CA GLY A 251 9.39 7.96 -2.45
C GLY A 251 9.17 6.86 -1.41
N SER A 252 10.07 6.69 -0.44
CA SER A 252 9.81 5.81 0.71
C SER A 252 8.68 6.37 1.56
N ILE A 253 7.72 5.51 1.88
CA ILE A 253 6.66 5.83 2.82
C ILE A 253 7.20 5.46 4.19
N ASP A 254 7.68 6.45 4.93
CA ASP A 254 8.11 6.25 6.30
C ASP A 254 6.96 6.64 7.23
N TYR A 255 6.36 5.67 7.88
CA TYR A 255 5.21 5.89 8.75
C TYR A 255 5.59 6.45 10.13
N LEU A 256 6.86 6.23 10.58
CA LEU A 256 7.32 6.63 11.90
C LEU A 256 8.84 6.81 11.96
N SER A 257 9.29 7.56 12.97
CA SER A 257 10.69 7.70 13.32
C SER A 257 11.30 6.36 13.75
N ASP A 258 12.59 6.13 13.45
CA ASP A 258 13.33 4.90 13.78
C ASP A 258 13.45 4.62 15.29
N ASP A 259 13.09 5.59 16.15
CA ASP A 259 13.28 5.52 17.62
C ASP A 259 12.42 4.46 18.33
N GLU A 260 11.34 3.93 17.67
CA GLU A 260 10.43 2.96 18.28
C GLU A 260 10.51 1.57 17.65
N SER A 261 11.46 1.34 16.74
CA SER A 261 11.60 0.05 16.04
C SER A 261 12.49 -0.93 16.81
N ARG A 262 12.05 -2.19 16.92
CA ARG A 262 12.83 -3.30 17.47
C ARG A 262 13.18 -4.31 16.40
N LEU A 263 14.47 -4.62 16.24
CA LEU A 263 14.89 -5.72 15.36
C LEU A 263 14.27 -7.04 15.81
N THR A 264 13.70 -7.77 14.86
CA THR A 264 13.16 -9.10 15.08
C THR A 264 14.12 -10.17 14.56
N ARG A 265 13.80 -11.45 14.81
CA ARG A 265 14.47 -12.60 14.16
C ARG A 265 13.83 -12.96 12.82
N LEU A 266 12.90 -12.15 12.34
CA LEU A 266 12.16 -12.41 11.11
C LEU A 266 12.91 -11.81 9.92
N SER A 267 12.86 -12.50 8.80
CA SER A 267 13.36 -12.01 7.51
C SER A 267 12.21 -11.55 6.64
N CYS A 268 12.43 -10.49 5.90
CA CYS A 268 11.48 -9.99 4.92
C CYS A 268 11.22 -11.05 3.82
N PRO A 269 9.98 -11.47 3.61
CA PRO A 269 9.67 -12.47 2.58
C PRO A 269 9.97 -11.99 1.15
N ASP A 270 9.95 -10.67 0.91
CA ASP A 270 10.17 -10.08 -0.42
C ASP A 270 11.66 -9.90 -0.77
N CYS A 271 12.53 -9.54 0.21
CA CYS A 271 13.93 -9.23 -0.07
C CYS A 271 14.94 -9.97 0.81
N GLY A 272 14.51 -10.77 1.78
CA GLY A 272 15.39 -11.51 2.69
C GLY A 272 16.06 -10.68 3.78
N GLY A 273 15.91 -9.34 3.78
CA GLY A 273 16.48 -8.45 4.79
C GLY A 273 15.82 -8.60 6.17
N SER A 274 16.50 -8.19 7.24
CA SER A 274 15.96 -8.22 8.60
C SER A 274 14.73 -7.34 8.72
N LEU A 275 13.72 -7.80 9.47
CA LEU A 275 12.54 -7.03 9.82
C LEU A 275 12.67 -6.38 11.18
N ALA A 276 12.30 -5.12 11.28
CA ALA A 276 12.04 -4.43 12.52
C ALA A 276 10.54 -4.39 12.79
N GLN A 277 10.14 -4.62 14.02
CA GLN A 277 8.77 -4.40 14.50
C GLN A 277 8.65 -2.96 14.96
N VAL A 278 7.58 -2.31 14.54
CA VAL A 278 7.20 -0.96 14.94
C VAL A 278 5.83 -1.03 15.59
N ASP A 279 5.72 -0.55 16.82
CA ASP A 279 4.50 -0.58 17.59
C ASP A 279 3.77 0.78 17.50
N LEU A 280 2.50 0.73 17.13
CA LEU A 280 1.59 1.87 17.00
C LEU A 280 0.40 1.67 17.96
N ALA A 281 0.48 2.24 19.15
CA ALA A 281 -0.57 2.11 20.16
C ALA A 281 -0.98 0.65 20.40
N GLN A 282 -2.03 0.17 19.71
CA GLN A 282 -2.54 -1.20 19.83
C GLN A 282 -2.18 -2.09 18.62
N LEU A 283 -1.45 -1.57 17.67
CA LEU A 283 -1.05 -2.26 16.44
C LEU A 283 0.46 -2.37 16.33
N SER A 284 0.92 -3.47 15.75
CA SER A 284 2.29 -3.60 15.30
C SER A 284 2.33 -3.76 13.80
N TYR A 285 3.34 -3.21 13.15
CA TYR A 285 3.69 -3.57 11.79
C TYR A 285 5.19 -3.87 11.67
N PHE A 286 5.60 -4.46 10.56
CA PHE A 286 6.96 -4.92 10.34
C PHE A 286 7.54 -4.25 9.11
N ARG A 287 8.78 -3.76 9.21
CA ARG A 287 9.47 -3.06 8.13
C ARG A 287 10.89 -3.58 7.95
N CYS A 288 11.33 -3.77 6.71
CA CYS A 288 12.73 -4.06 6.42
C CYS A 288 13.51 -2.80 6.02
N HIS A 289 14.84 -2.88 5.97
CA HIS A 289 15.72 -1.78 5.59
C HIS A 289 15.50 -1.27 4.13
N VAL A 290 14.94 -2.10 3.25
CA VAL A 290 14.57 -1.71 1.87
C VAL A 290 13.28 -0.89 1.85
N GLY A 291 12.46 -0.99 2.91
CA GLY A 291 11.18 -0.29 3.03
C GLY A 291 9.94 -1.13 2.72
N HIS A 292 10.05 -2.47 2.53
CA HIS A 292 8.86 -3.32 2.51
C HIS A 292 8.20 -3.30 3.88
N GLN A 293 6.88 -3.22 3.91
CA GLN A 293 6.10 -3.12 5.14
C GLN A 293 4.96 -4.13 5.13
N PHE A 294 4.63 -4.64 6.32
CA PHE A 294 3.63 -5.69 6.49
C PHE A 294 2.86 -5.48 7.79
N GLY A 295 1.54 -5.54 7.74
CA GLY A 295 0.74 -5.87 8.90
C GLY A 295 0.98 -7.31 9.36
N PRO A 296 0.54 -7.70 10.56
CA PRO A 296 0.78 -9.05 11.09
C PRO A 296 0.23 -10.18 10.21
N GLN A 297 -0.98 -10.03 9.70
CA GLN A 297 -1.63 -11.04 8.86
C GLN A 297 -0.97 -11.13 7.48
N ALA A 298 -0.67 -9.98 6.88
CA ALA A 298 0.05 -9.91 5.61
C ALA A 298 1.45 -10.53 5.72
N LEU A 299 2.18 -10.31 6.83
CA LEU A 299 3.47 -10.93 7.08
C LEU A 299 3.35 -12.45 7.23
N ALA A 300 2.40 -12.92 8.03
CA ALA A 300 2.20 -14.37 8.23
C ALA A 300 1.90 -15.08 6.91
N ALA A 301 0.99 -14.54 6.10
CA ALA A 301 0.68 -15.09 4.78
C ALA A 301 1.88 -15.08 3.84
N ALA A 302 2.62 -13.97 3.80
CA ALA A 302 3.81 -13.83 2.95
C ALA A 302 4.95 -14.78 3.37
N GLN A 303 5.13 -15.01 4.68
CA GLN A 303 6.14 -15.98 5.16
C GLN A 303 5.77 -17.42 4.87
N ALA A 304 4.48 -17.78 4.96
CA ALA A 304 4.01 -19.11 4.59
C ALA A 304 4.32 -19.41 3.12
N GLU A 305 3.97 -18.48 2.22
CA GLU A 305 4.25 -18.60 0.78
C GLU A 305 5.76 -18.62 0.47
N ALA A 306 6.56 -17.76 1.15
CA ALA A 306 8.00 -17.77 1.00
C ALA A 306 8.64 -19.09 1.49
N SER A 307 8.07 -19.70 2.53
CA SER A 307 8.53 -21.00 3.03
C SER A 307 8.26 -22.11 2.03
N GLU A 308 7.06 -22.15 1.45
CA GLU A 308 6.71 -23.08 0.38
C GLU A 308 7.64 -22.93 -0.84
N SER A 309 7.83 -21.69 -1.30
CA SER A 309 8.73 -21.38 -2.43
C SER A 309 10.17 -21.85 -2.17
N LYS A 310 10.68 -21.71 -0.94
CA LYS A 310 12.02 -22.20 -0.56
C LYS A 310 12.11 -23.71 -0.57
N LEU A 311 11.07 -24.42 -0.18
CA LEU A 311 11.02 -25.89 -0.24
C LEU A 311 11.05 -26.38 -1.70
N TRP A 312 10.29 -25.76 -2.58
CA TRP A 312 10.33 -26.06 -4.02
C TRP A 312 11.71 -25.78 -4.63
N SER A 313 12.36 -24.66 -4.22
CA SER A 313 13.70 -24.31 -4.67
C SER A 313 14.75 -25.33 -4.18
N ALA A 314 14.63 -25.81 -2.94
CA ALA A 314 15.51 -26.84 -2.40
C ALA A 314 15.34 -28.18 -3.14
N LEU A 315 14.09 -28.56 -3.45
CA LEU A 315 13.82 -29.76 -4.24
C LEU A 315 14.45 -29.67 -5.62
N ALA A 316 14.28 -28.55 -6.32
CA ALA A 316 14.87 -28.33 -7.65
C ALA A 316 16.41 -28.44 -7.60
N ALA A 317 17.06 -27.87 -6.59
CA ALA A 317 18.51 -27.95 -6.43
C ALA A 317 19.01 -29.39 -6.23
N ILE A 318 18.28 -30.22 -5.45
CA ILE A 318 18.63 -31.64 -5.27
C ILE A 318 18.44 -32.41 -6.57
N GLU A 319 17.40 -32.10 -7.35
CA GLU A 319 17.17 -32.73 -8.64
C GLU A 319 18.22 -32.40 -9.69
N GLU A 320 18.65 -31.11 -9.72
CA GLU A 320 19.76 -30.66 -10.57
C GLU A 320 21.07 -31.37 -10.22
N GLU A 321 21.39 -31.48 -8.91
CA GLU A 321 22.57 -32.19 -8.44
C GLU A 321 22.47 -33.69 -8.82
N THR A 322 21.32 -34.31 -8.66
CA THR A 322 21.07 -35.71 -9.07
C THR A 322 21.38 -35.90 -10.55
N ALA A 323 20.85 -35.03 -11.41
CA ALA A 323 21.07 -35.08 -12.85
C ALA A 323 22.55 -34.88 -13.19
N PHE A 324 23.23 -33.97 -12.51
CA PHE A 324 24.65 -33.71 -12.70
C PHE A 324 25.52 -34.94 -12.30
N GLN A 325 25.22 -35.56 -11.17
CA GLN A 325 25.92 -36.74 -10.72
C GLN A 325 25.72 -37.94 -11.71
N ARG A 326 24.53 -38.12 -12.25
CA ARG A 326 24.26 -39.11 -13.32
C ARG A 326 25.08 -38.77 -14.58
N TYR A 327 25.14 -37.53 -14.98
CA TYR A 327 25.95 -37.10 -16.12
C TYR A 327 27.43 -37.41 -15.91
N LEU A 328 28.02 -37.09 -14.73
CA LEU A 328 29.41 -37.40 -14.42
C LEU A 328 29.69 -38.91 -14.46
N GLY A 329 28.82 -39.71 -13.85
CA GLY A 329 28.93 -41.18 -13.87
C GLY A 329 28.83 -41.80 -15.27
N SER A 330 28.07 -41.19 -16.20
CA SER A 330 27.93 -41.68 -17.58
C SER A 330 29.13 -41.34 -18.49
N ARG A 331 30.04 -40.46 -18.04
CA ARG A 331 31.25 -40.06 -18.80
C ARG A 331 32.46 -40.95 -18.51
N LEU A 332 32.36 -41.82 -17.54
CA LEU A 332 33.42 -42.72 -17.09
C LEU A 332 33.07 -44.16 -17.47
N PRO A 333 34.07 -45.08 -17.57
CA PRO A 333 33.80 -46.49 -17.73
C PRO A 333 32.96 -47.06 -16.60
N ASP A 334 32.12 -48.04 -16.88
CA ASP A 334 31.16 -48.57 -15.90
C ASP A 334 31.81 -49.23 -14.67
N ASP A 335 33.03 -49.76 -14.82
CA ASP A 335 33.84 -50.40 -13.80
C ASP A 335 34.75 -49.40 -13.04
N ASP A 336 34.74 -48.12 -13.43
CA ASP A 336 35.49 -47.08 -12.73
C ASP A 336 34.86 -46.81 -11.35
N LEU A 337 35.70 -46.77 -10.31
CA LEU A 337 35.27 -46.53 -8.94
C LEU A 337 34.59 -45.16 -8.79
N ALA A 338 35.03 -44.13 -9.54
CA ALA A 338 34.40 -42.82 -9.55
C ALA A 338 33.01 -42.88 -10.21
N ALA A 339 32.83 -43.64 -11.28
CA ALA A 339 31.54 -43.83 -11.92
C ALA A 339 30.52 -44.50 -10.97
N VAL A 340 30.97 -45.50 -10.22
CA VAL A 340 30.16 -46.20 -9.20
C VAL A 340 29.78 -45.22 -8.08
N ALA A 341 30.74 -44.41 -7.62
CA ALA A 341 30.49 -43.38 -6.56
C ALA A 341 29.45 -42.34 -7.02
N HIS A 342 29.58 -41.83 -8.26
CA HIS A 342 28.63 -40.86 -8.82
C HIS A 342 27.22 -41.42 -8.97
N ARG A 343 27.08 -42.67 -9.46
CA ARG A 343 25.79 -43.36 -9.57
C ARG A 343 25.14 -43.56 -8.20
N LYS A 344 25.90 -44.02 -7.21
CA LYS A 344 25.40 -44.19 -5.84
C LYS A 344 24.93 -42.88 -5.24
N LEU A 345 25.73 -41.80 -5.38
CA LEU A 345 25.33 -40.47 -4.89
C LEU A 345 24.06 -39.97 -5.58
N ALA A 346 23.93 -40.19 -6.90
CA ALA A 346 22.72 -39.81 -7.64
C ALA A 346 21.48 -40.54 -7.13
N ASP A 347 21.60 -41.83 -6.81
CA ASP A 347 20.49 -42.62 -6.29
C ASP A 347 20.11 -42.19 -4.87
N ASP A 348 21.08 -41.88 -4.01
CA ASP A 348 20.86 -41.36 -2.66
C ASP A 348 20.16 -39.95 -2.72
N LEU A 349 20.60 -39.11 -3.63
CA LEU A 349 19.97 -37.78 -3.86
C LEU A 349 18.57 -37.93 -4.42
N ALA A 350 18.33 -38.82 -5.38
CA ALA A 350 17.01 -39.09 -5.94
C ALA A 350 16.01 -39.56 -4.85
N ALA A 351 16.47 -40.44 -3.95
CA ALA A 351 15.65 -40.87 -2.82
C ALA A 351 15.26 -39.73 -1.89
N ARG A 352 16.22 -38.84 -1.57
CA ARG A 352 15.97 -37.63 -0.75
C ARG A 352 15.01 -36.65 -1.46
N ALA A 353 15.18 -36.42 -2.76
CA ALA A 353 14.28 -35.62 -3.57
C ALA A 353 12.85 -36.16 -3.55
N GLY A 354 12.69 -37.49 -3.66
CA GLY A 354 11.40 -38.17 -3.55
C GLY A 354 10.71 -37.90 -2.20
N GLN A 355 11.44 -38.11 -1.10
CA GLN A 355 10.92 -37.83 0.25
C GLN A 355 10.52 -36.36 0.45
N LEU A 356 11.39 -35.44 0.00
CA LEU A 356 11.09 -34.01 0.10
C LEU A 356 9.87 -33.63 -0.74
N ARG A 357 9.73 -34.20 -1.95
CA ARG A 357 8.57 -33.95 -2.82
C ARG A 357 7.26 -34.36 -2.16
N GLU A 358 7.24 -35.56 -1.55
CA GLU A 358 6.07 -36.03 -0.79
C GLU A 358 5.71 -35.08 0.35
N GLN A 359 6.72 -34.59 1.10
CA GLN A 359 6.52 -33.64 2.18
C GLN A 359 6.00 -32.28 1.67
N VAL A 360 6.54 -31.77 0.57
CA VAL A 360 6.10 -30.49 -0.02
C VAL A 360 4.67 -30.62 -0.56
N HIS A 361 4.31 -31.71 -1.19
CA HIS A 361 2.92 -31.94 -1.65
C HIS A 361 1.94 -32.11 -0.48
N ALA A 362 2.39 -32.64 0.66
CA ALA A 362 1.59 -32.73 1.88
C ALA A 362 1.54 -31.40 2.66
N TRP A 363 2.37 -30.41 2.27
CA TRP A 363 2.40 -29.11 2.90
C TRP A 363 1.13 -28.34 2.52
N ALA A 364 0.08 -28.46 3.34
CA ALA A 364 -1.03 -27.55 3.26
C ALA A 364 -0.63 -26.26 3.98
N PRO A 365 -0.75 -25.07 3.36
CA PRO A 365 -0.59 -23.83 4.10
C PRO A 365 -1.55 -23.84 5.28
N VAL A 366 -1.02 -23.62 6.48
CA VAL A 366 -1.84 -23.49 7.68
C VAL A 366 -2.76 -22.30 7.44
N ALA A 367 -4.04 -22.58 7.18
CA ALA A 367 -5.04 -21.52 7.14
C ALA A 367 -5.01 -20.84 8.52
N VAL A 368 -4.61 -19.58 8.56
CA VAL A 368 -4.77 -18.76 9.77
C VAL A 368 -6.25 -18.49 9.86
N ASP A 369 -6.97 -19.34 10.59
CA ASP A 369 -8.35 -19.08 10.94
C ASP A 369 -8.38 -17.72 11.65
N SER A 370 -9.00 -16.74 11.03
CA SER A 370 -9.30 -15.49 11.70
C SER A 370 -10.14 -15.84 12.91
N PRO A 371 -9.77 -15.37 14.11
CA PRO A 371 -10.60 -15.63 15.29
C PRO A 371 -12.02 -15.16 14.99
N GLN A 372 -12.98 -16.07 15.12
CA GLN A 372 -14.39 -15.73 15.08
C GLN A 372 -14.65 -14.79 16.26
N VAL A 373 -14.92 -13.53 15.98
CA VAL A 373 -15.38 -12.52 16.94
C VAL A 373 -16.90 -12.53 16.96
#